data_d43a6327773cc3611e4b18e573f4d19e
#
_entry.id   d43a6327773cc3611e4b18e573f4d19e
#
_cell.length_a   1.000
_cell.length_b   1.000
_cell.length_c   1.000
_cell.angle_alpha   90.00
_cell.angle_beta   90.00
_cell.angle_gamma   90.00
#
_symmetry.space_group_name_H-M   'P 1'
#
loop_
_entity.id
_entity.type
_entity.pdbx_description
1 polymer ?
#
loop_
_entity_poly.entity_id
_entity_poly.type
_entity_poly.pdbx_seq_one_letter_code
_entity_poly.pdbx_strand_id
1 'polypeptide(L)'
;FIDLRDQFGITQIIVNDNCADNLVTECVIQVDGTVIERTNKNSKIPTGEIEIEAKKIEVLGTCKNILPFEVNSEKAADAREDLRLEYRFLDLRNEKLHKTIILRSEIMKTIRNKMDELGFTEIQTPILANSSPEGARDFLVPSRLHPGEFYALPQAPQQFKQLLMVSGFDKYYQIAPCFRDEDPRADRAPGEFYQLDFEMSFAEQKDVLSVLEDIFTTIFKKHTNWKITDTPFPRIP
;
A
#
# COMPACT_ATOMS: atom_id res chain seq x y z
N PHE A 1 -17.26 -18.25 22.09
CA PHE A 1 -17.33 -17.43 20.86
C PHE A 1 -15.95 -17.33 20.23
N ILE A 2 -15.91 -17.32 18.87
CA ILE A 2 -14.70 -17.14 18.09
C ILE A 2 -14.95 -15.98 17.14
N ASP A 3 -14.00 -15.05 17.03
CA ASP A 3 -13.96 -14.07 15.96
C ASP A 3 -13.15 -14.66 14.80
N LEU A 4 -13.84 -15.15 13.78
CA LEU A 4 -13.22 -15.66 12.56
C LEU A 4 -12.96 -14.51 11.60
N ARG A 5 -11.68 -14.30 11.26
CA ARG A 5 -11.25 -13.28 10.30
C ARG A 5 -10.94 -13.92 8.95
N ASP A 6 -11.50 -13.36 7.90
CA ASP A 6 -11.19 -13.68 6.51
C ASP A 6 -10.91 -12.42 5.68
N GLN A 7 -10.84 -12.55 4.35
CA GLN A 7 -10.63 -11.44 3.44
C GLN A 7 -11.79 -10.43 3.37
N PHE A 8 -12.97 -10.78 3.88
CA PHE A 8 -14.17 -9.94 3.88
C PHE A 8 -14.38 -9.23 5.21
N GLY A 9 -13.71 -9.65 6.28
CA GLY A 9 -13.80 -9.07 7.60
C GLY A 9 -13.82 -10.07 8.73
N ILE A 10 -14.54 -9.75 9.81
CA ILE A 10 -14.65 -10.58 11.00
C ILE A 10 -16.08 -11.03 11.16
N THR A 11 -16.30 -12.35 11.32
CA THR A 11 -17.61 -12.93 11.62
C THR A 11 -17.55 -13.66 12.94
N GLN A 12 -18.53 -13.43 13.82
CA GLN A 12 -18.64 -14.16 15.08
C GLN A 12 -19.14 -15.57 14.84
N ILE A 13 -18.47 -16.54 15.46
CA ILE A 13 -18.86 -17.95 15.46
C ILE A 13 -19.30 -18.34 16.87
N ILE A 14 -20.48 -18.92 16.98
CA ILE A 14 -20.96 -19.59 18.20
C ILE A 14 -20.47 -21.03 18.16
N VAL A 15 -19.78 -21.43 19.20
CA VAL A 15 -19.24 -22.79 19.35
C VAL A 15 -19.90 -23.46 20.51
N ASN A 16 -20.44 -24.65 20.29
CA ASN A 16 -20.91 -25.55 21.34
C ASN A 16 -19.74 -26.38 21.89
N ASP A 17 -19.78 -26.77 23.14
CA ASP A 17 -18.67 -27.39 23.90
C ASP A 17 -17.94 -28.55 23.22
N ASN A 18 -18.57 -29.21 22.25
CA ASN A 18 -18.00 -30.37 21.56
C ASN A 18 -17.18 -30.04 20.29
N CYS A 19 -17.07 -28.78 19.92
CA CYS A 19 -16.44 -28.38 18.63
C CYS A 19 -15.14 -27.55 18.79
N ALA A 20 -14.69 -27.32 20.02
CA ALA A 20 -13.67 -26.31 20.31
C ALA A 20 -12.32 -26.83 20.82
N ASP A 21 -12.06 -28.13 20.70
CA ASP A 21 -10.82 -28.73 21.22
C ASP A 21 -9.58 -28.22 20.45
N ASN A 22 -8.57 -27.78 21.21
CA ASN A 22 -7.26 -27.34 20.69
C ASN A 22 -7.24 -26.05 19.84
N LEU A 23 -8.25 -25.19 19.96
CA LEU A 23 -8.24 -23.89 19.31
C LEU A 23 -7.30 -22.93 20.03
N VAL A 24 -6.40 -22.33 19.27
CA VAL A 24 -5.49 -21.28 19.74
C VAL A 24 -5.68 -20.02 18.90
N THR A 25 -5.36 -18.86 19.48
CA THR A 25 -5.42 -17.59 18.75
C THR A 25 -4.55 -17.62 17.50
N GLU A 26 -5.07 -17.06 16.40
CA GLU A 26 -4.41 -17.02 15.08
C GLU A 26 -4.18 -18.39 14.44
N CYS A 27 -4.85 -19.46 14.87
CA CYS A 27 -4.90 -20.69 14.10
C CYS A 27 -5.79 -20.51 12.85
N VAL A 28 -5.54 -21.32 11.84
CA VAL A 28 -6.37 -21.36 10.63
C VAL A 28 -7.41 -22.46 10.78
N ILE A 29 -8.67 -22.11 10.67
CA ILE A 29 -9.79 -23.03 10.84
C ILE A 29 -10.74 -22.97 9.65
N GLN A 30 -11.41 -24.10 9.40
CA GLN A 30 -12.61 -24.18 8.57
C GLN A 30 -13.81 -24.39 9.49
N VAL A 31 -14.88 -23.64 9.24
CA VAL A 31 -16.11 -23.72 10.01
C VAL A 31 -17.26 -24.09 9.08
N ASP A 32 -17.93 -25.20 9.37
CA ASP A 32 -19.19 -25.57 8.76
C ASP A 32 -20.31 -25.28 9.76
N GLY A 33 -21.27 -24.45 9.37
CA GLY A 33 -22.32 -24.01 10.29
C GLY A 33 -23.52 -23.40 9.59
N THR A 34 -24.44 -22.90 10.40
CA THR A 34 -25.65 -22.23 9.94
C THR A 34 -25.55 -20.74 10.27
N VAL A 35 -25.80 -19.90 9.29
CA VAL A 35 -25.89 -18.46 9.52
C VAL A 35 -27.22 -18.15 10.21
N ILE A 36 -27.13 -17.44 11.32
CA ILE A 36 -28.30 -17.04 12.13
C ILE A 36 -28.26 -15.52 12.39
N GLU A 37 -29.40 -14.93 12.71
CA GLU A 37 -29.48 -13.55 13.13
C GLU A 37 -28.88 -13.41 14.54
N ARG A 38 -28.05 -12.41 14.73
CA ARG A 38 -27.38 -12.14 15.99
C ARG A 38 -28.34 -11.55 17.01
N THR A 39 -28.40 -12.14 18.20
CA THR A 39 -29.26 -11.65 19.28
C THR A 39 -28.85 -10.26 19.74
N ASN A 40 -27.54 -10.01 19.86
CA ASN A 40 -26.95 -8.71 20.19
C ASN A 40 -26.21 -8.16 18.99
N LYS A 41 -26.88 -7.30 18.20
CA LYS A 41 -26.29 -6.70 17.00
C LYS A 41 -25.08 -5.82 17.32
N ASN A 42 -24.02 -5.92 16.52
CA ASN A 42 -22.80 -5.16 16.66
C ASN A 42 -22.56 -4.27 15.42
N SER A 43 -22.93 -3.01 15.50
CA SER A 43 -22.78 -2.04 14.40
C SER A 43 -21.32 -1.67 14.07
N LYS A 44 -20.35 -2.15 14.87
CA LYS A 44 -18.92 -1.85 14.64
C LYS A 44 -18.27 -2.73 13.56
N ILE A 45 -18.90 -3.85 13.20
CA ILE A 45 -18.39 -4.76 12.18
C ILE A 45 -19.43 -4.98 11.07
N PRO A 46 -19.03 -5.14 9.82
CA PRO A 46 -19.96 -5.29 8.68
C PRO A 46 -20.91 -6.48 8.81
N THR A 47 -20.48 -7.57 9.45
CA THR A 47 -21.25 -8.80 9.70
C THR A 47 -22.01 -8.79 11.02
N GLY A 48 -22.10 -7.64 11.69
CA GLY A 48 -22.58 -7.54 13.06
C GLY A 48 -24.07 -7.84 13.27
N GLU A 49 -24.84 -8.06 12.22
CA GLU A 49 -26.24 -8.49 12.29
C GLU A 49 -26.41 -10.01 12.29
N ILE A 50 -25.37 -10.73 11.88
CA ILE A 50 -25.37 -12.20 11.76
C ILE A 50 -24.25 -12.82 12.57
N GLU A 51 -24.40 -14.11 12.87
CA GLU A 51 -23.36 -14.98 13.44
C GLU A 51 -23.50 -16.39 12.87
N ILE A 52 -22.48 -17.21 13.02
CA ILE A 52 -22.50 -18.59 12.53
C ILE A 52 -22.57 -19.53 13.72
N GLU A 53 -23.62 -20.33 13.80
CA GLU A 53 -23.69 -21.46 14.70
C GLU A 53 -22.91 -22.63 14.11
N ALA A 54 -21.74 -22.93 14.71
CA ALA A 54 -20.86 -23.96 14.21
C ALA A 54 -21.42 -25.37 14.45
N LYS A 55 -21.41 -26.17 13.40
CA LYS A 55 -21.70 -27.61 13.45
C LYS A 55 -20.42 -28.43 13.49
N LYS A 56 -19.39 -27.96 12.79
CA LYS A 56 -18.07 -28.59 12.74
C LYS A 56 -17.01 -27.51 12.63
N ILE A 57 -15.92 -27.67 13.35
CA ILE A 57 -14.72 -26.87 13.20
C ILE A 57 -13.56 -27.82 12.92
N GLU A 58 -12.79 -27.51 11.89
CA GLU A 58 -11.57 -28.22 11.53
C GLU A 58 -10.38 -27.29 11.60
N VAL A 59 -9.34 -27.68 12.34
CA VAL A 59 -8.10 -26.91 12.42
C VAL A 59 -7.22 -27.28 11.23
N LEU A 60 -7.10 -26.37 10.26
CA LEU A 60 -6.27 -26.54 9.07
C LEU A 60 -4.80 -26.22 9.33
N GLY A 61 -4.54 -25.33 10.28
CA GLY A 61 -3.19 -24.95 10.68
C GLY A 61 -3.16 -24.39 12.09
N THR A 62 -2.33 -24.98 12.94
CA THR A 62 -2.18 -24.51 14.33
C THR A 62 -1.13 -23.44 14.46
N CYS A 63 -1.34 -22.48 15.35
CA CYS A 63 -0.31 -21.52 15.77
C CYS A 63 0.53 -22.16 16.89
N LYS A 64 1.76 -22.55 16.56
CA LYS A 64 2.65 -23.27 17.48
C LYS A 64 3.41 -22.36 18.46
N ASN A 65 3.59 -21.10 18.11
CA ASN A 65 4.39 -20.15 18.88
C ASN A 65 3.49 -19.07 19.50
N ILE A 66 3.91 -18.56 20.65
CA ILE A 66 3.33 -17.36 21.21
C ILE A 66 3.66 -16.20 20.28
N LEU A 67 2.65 -15.43 19.87
CA LEU A 67 2.85 -14.26 19.01
C LEU A 67 3.64 -13.18 19.77
N PRO A 68 4.56 -12.48 19.11
CA PRO A 68 5.36 -11.42 19.72
C PRO A 68 4.52 -10.23 20.21
N PHE A 69 3.33 -10.05 19.63
CA PHE A 69 2.34 -9.04 20.01
C PHE A 69 0.94 -9.45 19.53
N GLU A 70 -0.08 -8.85 20.13
CA GLU A 70 -1.47 -9.07 19.69
C GLU A 70 -1.71 -8.42 18.33
N VAL A 71 -2.30 -9.18 17.39
CA VAL A 71 -2.52 -8.72 16.00
C VAL A 71 -3.83 -7.92 15.87
N ASN A 72 -4.86 -8.28 16.62
CA ASN A 72 -6.24 -7.79 16.42
C ASN A 72 -6.74 -6.80 17.46
N SER A 73 -5.94 -6.43 18.44
CA SER A 73 -6.36 -5.47 19.45
C SER A 73 -6.08 -4.03 19.00
N GLU A 74 -6.84 -3.07 19.54
CA GLU A 74 -6.49 -1.65 19.45
C GLU A 74 -5.07 -1.39 20.01
N LYS A 75 -4.64 -2.24 20.95
CA LYS A 75 -3.31 -2.26 21.57
C LYS A 75 -2.21 -2.83 20.65
N ALA A 76 -2.55 -3.45 19.53
CA ALA A 76 -1.54 -3.92 18.57
C ALA A 76 -0.65 -2.76 18.04
N ALA A 77 -1.21 -1.55 17.98
CA ALA A 77 -0.48 -0.35 17.63
C ALA A 77 0.50 0.12 18.72
N ASP A 78 0.33 -0.35 19.97
CA ASP A 78 1.18 0.02 21.12
C ASP A 78 2.43 -0.86 21.23
N ALA A 79 2.53 -1.93 20.42
CA ALA A 79 3.74 -2.73 20.34
C ALA A 79 4.91 -1.88 19.82
N ARG A 80 6.11 -2.14 20.37
CA ARG A 80 7.32 -1.41 19.98
C ARG A 80 7.54 -1.48 18.47
N GLU A 81 7.97 -0.37 17.89
CA GLU A 81 8.13 -0.24 16.43
C GLU A 81 9.15 -1.23 15.86
N ASP A 82 10.27 -1.44 16.56
CA ASP A 82 11.31 -2.40 16.17
C ASP A 82 10.75 -3.83 16.06
N LEU A 83 9.92 -4.24 17.02
CA LEU A 83 9.29 -5.55 17.03
C LEU A 83 8.24 -5.68 15.90
N ARG A 84 7.48 -4.62 15.63
CA ARG A 84 6.52 -4.57 14.52
C ARG A 84 7.21 -4.61 13.15
N LEU A 85 8.39 -4.01 13.03
CA LEU A 85 9.20 -4.07 11.82
C LEU A 85 9.83 -5.45 11.61
N GLU A 86 10.34 -6.08 12.69
CA GLU A 86 10.88 -7.44 12.65
C GLU A 86 9.81 -8.46 12.21
N TYR A 87 8.60 -8.35 12.78
CA TYR A 87 7.47 -9.23 12.44
C TYR A 87 6.44 -8.53 11.56
N ARG A 88 6.90 -7.83 10.53
CA ARG A 88 6.06 -7.00 9.66
C ARG A 88 4.88 -7.74 9.05
N PHE A 89 5.02 -9.02 8.75
CA PHE A 89 3.95 -9.87 8.22
C PHE A 89 2.80 -10.08 9.21
N LEU A 90 3.06 -10.02 10.53
CA LEU A 90 2.01 -10.00 11.56
C LEU A 90 1.40 -8.61 11.71
N ASP A 91 2.24 -7.56 11.71
CA ASP A 91 1.79 -6.18 11.80
C ASP A 91 0.84 -5.80 10.65
N LEU A 92 1.08 -6.33 9.46
CA LEU A 92 0.20 -6.14 8.28
C LEU A 92 -1.19 -6.78 8.44
N ARG A 93 -1.40 -7.65 9.42
CA ARG A 93 -2.73 -8.17 9.77
C ARG A 93 -3.55 -7.19 10.60
N ASN A 94 -2.91 -6.19 11.21
CA ASN A 94 -3.62 -5.13 11.92
C ASN A 94 -4.56 -4.40 10.95
N GLU A 95 -5.83 -4.29 11.30
CA GLU A 95 -6.88 -3.76 10.42
C GLU A 95 -6.57 -2.35 9.90
N LYS A 96 -6.07 -1.48 10.77
CA LYS A 96 -5.72 -0.09 10.40
C LYS A 96 -4.60 -0.05 9.36
N LEU A 97 -3.53 -0.82 9.60
CA LEU A 97 -2.40 -0.89 8.69
C LEU A 97 -2.78 -1.58 7.37
N HIS A 98 -3.55 -2.67 7.45
CA HIS A 98 -4.07 -3.36 6.29
C HIS A 98 -4.89 -2.42 5.39
N LYS A 99 -5.85 -1.68 5.98
CA LYS A 99 -6.64 -0.66 5.26
C LYS A 99 -5.76 0.41 4.62
N THR A 100 -4.68 0.83 5.28
CA THR A 100 -3.74 1.82 4.72
C THR A 100 -3.03 1.28 3.47
N ILE A 101 -2.62 0.01 3.47
CA ILE A 101 -1.99 -0.61 2.29
C ILE A 101 -2.98 -0.76 1.15
N ILE A 102 -4.22 -1.17 1.43
CA ILE A 102 -5.28 -1.24 0.41
C ILE A 102 -5.58 0.16 -0.16
N LEU A 103 -5.72 1.17 0.71
CA LEU A 103 -5.94 2.55 0.28
C LEU A 103 -4.81 3.04 -0.64
N ARG A 104 -3.55 2.75 -0.30
CA ARG A 104 -2.40 3.06 -1.18
C ARG A 104 -2.57 2.42 -2.57
N SER A 105 -2.95 1.14 -2.62
CA SER A 105 -3.19 0.43 -3.88
C SER A 105 -4.31 1.07 -4.71
N GLU A 106 -5.41 1.46 -4.06
CA GLU A 106 -6.54 2.12 -4.72
C GLU A 106 -6.19 3.52 -5.24
N ILE A 107 -5.39 4.28 -4.48
CA ILE A 107 -4.88 5.59 -4.91
C ILE A 107 -4.01 5.41 -6.17
N MET A 108 -3.08 4.45 -6.17
CA MET A 108 -2.23 4.18 -7.33
C MET A 108 -3.05 3.78 -8.56
N LYS A 109 -4.08 2.97 -8.39
CA LYS A 109 -5.03 2.62 -9.46
C LYS A 109 -5.79 3.85 -9.98
N THR A 110 -6.21 4.74 -9.09
CA THR A 110 -6.90 5.98 -9.46
C THR A 110 -5.98 6.90 -10.24
N ILE A 111 -4.71 7.02 -9.84
CA ILE A 111 -3.69 7.80 -10.56
C ILE A 111 -3.53 7.25 -11.98
N ARG A 112 -3.31 5.92 -12.14
CA ARG A 112 -3.16 5.31 -13.47
C ARG A 112 -4.36 5.58 -14.37
N ASN A 113 -5.55 5.30 -13.89
CA ASN A 113 -6.77 5.56 -14.67
C ASN A 113 -6.86 7.03 -15.10
N LYS A 114 -6.50 7.95 -14.21
CA LYS A 114 -6.56 9.38 -14.50
C LYS A 114 -5.49 9.81 -15.52
N MET A 115 -4.29 9.27 -15.41
CA MET A 115 -3.22 9.53 -16.40
C MET A 115 -3.61 9.00 -17.78
N ASP A 116 -4.21 7.80 -17.85
CA ASP A 116 -4.70 7.20 -19.10
C ASP A 116 -5.81 8.06 -19.70
N GLU A 117 -6.79 8.54 -18.91
CA GLU A 117 -7.84 9.46 -19.33
C GLU A 117 -7.30 10.77 -19.91
N LEU A 118 -6.18 11.26 -19.36
CA LEU A 118 -5.48 12.47 -19.82
C LEU A 118 -4.59 12.22 -21.06
N GLY A 119 -4.54 10.98 -21.53
CA GLY A 119 -3.82 10.57 -22.74
C GLY A 119 -2.32 10.38 -22.53
N PHE A 120 -1.88 10.09 -21.31
CA PHE A 120 -0.50 9.72 -21.04
C PHE A 120 -0.29 8.22 -21.29
N THR A 121 0.93 7.87 -21.70
CA THR A 121 1.37 6.48 -21.86
C THR A 121 2.25 6.06 -20.69
N GLU A 122 1.90 4.97 -19.98
CA GLU A 122 2.75 4.41 -18.92
C GLU A 122 3.93 3.67 -19.54
N ILE A 123 5.16 4.13 -19.26
CA ILE A 123 6.39 3.49 -19.73
C ILE A 123 7.31 3.32 -18.54
N GLN A 124 7.68 2.05 -18.25
CA GLN A 124 8.66 1.74 -17.21
C GLN A 124 10.08 1.85 -17.76
N THR A 125 10.94 2.55 -17.04
CA THR A 125 12.33 2.75 -17.38
C THR A 125 13.25 1.78 -16.62
N PRO A 126 14.48 1.53 -17.10
CA PRO A 126 15.44 0.66 -16.43
C PRO A 126 15.76 1.11 -15.00
N ILE A 127 15.88 0.13 -14.09
CA ILE A 127 16.30 0.36 -12.69
C ILE A 127 17.83 0.22 -12.55
N LEU A 128 18.47 -0.69 -13.30
CA LEU A 128 19.93 -0.76 -13.36
C LEU A 128 20.42 0.21 -14.44
N ALA A 129 20.95 1.35 -14.00
CA ALA A 129 21.34 2.44 -14.88
C ALA A 129 22.78 2.89 -14.59
N ASN A 130 23.25 3.85 -15.35
CA ASN A 130 24.49 4.56 -15.03
C ASN A 130 24.20 5.61 -13.92
N SER A 131 25.22 5.94 -13.15
CA SER A 131 25.15 7.04 -12.18
C SER A 131 24.74 8.34 -12.87
N SER A 132 23.87 9.10 -12.23
CA SER A 132 23.34 10.37 -12.71
C SER A 132 23.44 11.40 -11.59
N PRO A 133 24.01 12.59 -11.82
CA PRO A 133 24.21 13.60 -10.79
C PRO A 133 22.90 14.34 -10.47
N GLU A 134 21.98 13.68 -9.77
CA GLU A 134 20.64 14.20 -9.40
C GLU A 134 20.63 14.93 -8.04
N GLY A 135 21.80 15.05 -7.37
CA GLY A 135 21.95 15.79 -6.12
C GLY A 135 22.01 14.95 -4.85
N ALA A 136 21.56 13.70 -4.85
CA ALA A 136 21.76 12.73 -3.76
C ALA A 136 22.93 11.78 -4.08
N ARG A 137 23.31 10.93 -3.11
CA ARG A 137 24.23 9.83 -3.36
C ARG A 137 23.47 8.66 -3.98
N ASP A 138 24.15 7.93 -4.88
CA ASP A 138 23.60 6.74 -5.52
C ASP A 138 23.77 5.51 -4.65
N PHE A 139 22.77 4.63 -4.65
CA PHE A 139 22.97 3.23 -4.28
C PHE A 139 23.64 2.49 -5.44
N LEU A 140 24.77 1.86 -5.19
CA LEU A 140 25.58 1.18 -6.20
C LEU A 140 25.40 -0.32 -6.16
N VAL A 141 25.26 -0.94 -7.34
CA VAL A 141 25.20 -2.38 -7.52
C VAL A 141 26.43 -2.86 -8.28
N PRO A 142 27.36 -3.63 -7.68
CA PRO A 142 28.54 -4.10 -8.36
C PRO A 142 28.21 -4.95 -9.59
N SER A 143 28.91 -4.70 -10.70
CA SER A 143 28.78 -5.54 -11.89
C SER A 143 29.54 -6.85 -11.71
N ARG A 144 28.83 -7.98 -11.88
CA ARG A 144 29.46 -9.31 -11.86
C ARG A 144 30.30 -9.58 -13.13
N LEU A 145 29.89 -8.98 -14.24
CA LEU A 145 30.53 -9.21 -15.55
C LEU A 145 31.72 -8.28 -15.81
N HIS A 146 31.74 -7.12 -15.18
CA HIS A 146 32.76 -6.10 -15.37
C HIS A 146 33.39 -5.72 -14.03
N PRO A 147 34.49 -6.37 -13.61
CA PRO A 147 35.14 -6.10 -12.32
C PRO A 147 35.56 -4.64 -12.20
N GLY A 148 35.20 -4.01 -11.09
CA GLY A 148 35.48 -2.59 -10.82
C GLY A 148 34.42 -1.62 -11.37
N GLU A 149 33.42 -2.10 -12.11
CA GLU A 149 32.30 -1.30 -12.59
C GLU A 149 31.03 -1.52 -11.77
N PHE A 150 30.12 -0.53 -11.77
CA PHE A 150 28.91 -0.53 -10.98
C PHE A 150 27.71 -0.03 -11.81
N TYR A 151 26.56 -0.59 -11.55
CA TYR A 151 25.29 0.04 -11.86
C TYR A 151 24.88 0.96 -10.70
N ALA A 152 24.12 2.00 -11.01
CA ALA A 152 23.45 2.83 -10.02
C ALA A 152 21.95 2.59 -10.03
N LEU A 153 21.30 2.61 -8.85
CA LEU A 153 19.85 2.66 -8.77
C LEU A 153 19.39 4.09 -9.02
N PRO A 154 18.32 4.32 -9.81
CA PRO A 154 17.96 5.67 -10.25
C PRO A 154 17.40 6.51 -9.11
N GLN A 155 17.89 7.73 -9.00
CA GLN A 155 17.33 8.74 -8.08
C GLN A 155 16.00 9.31 -8.58
N ALA A 156 15.86 9.36 -9.90
CA ALA A 156 14.67 9.68 -10.68
C ALA A 156 14.90 9.23 -12.13
N PRO A 157 13.86 9.00 -12.95
CA PRO A 157 14.01 8.57 -14.34
C PRO A 157 14.32 9.74 -15.30
N GLN A 158 15.00 10.79 -14.85
CA GLN A 158 15.15 12.07 -15.57
C GLN A 158 15.76 11.92 -16.97
N GLN A 159 16.84 11.17 -17.11
CA GLN A 159 17.48 10.99 -18.43
C GLN A 159 16.60 10.15 -19.36
N PHE A 160 15.98 9.12 -18.84
CA PHE A 160 15.11 8.24 -19.64
C PHE A 160 13.87 8.96 -20.15
N LYS A 161 13.19 9.76 -19.32
CA LYS A 161 12.01 10.51 -19.76
C LYS A 161 12.35 11.55 -20.83
N GLN A 162 13.51 12.20 -20.75
CA GLN A 162 13.97 13.10 -21.82
C GLN A 162 14.19 12.35 -23.14
N LEU A 163 14.79 11.14 -23.09
CA LEU A 163 14.95 10.31 -24.27
C LEU A 163 13.60 9.87 -24.85
N LEU A 164 12.61 9.58 -24.02
CA LEU A 164 11.26 9.26 -24.45
C LEU A 164 10.60 10.43 -25.19
N MET A 165 10.75 11.67 -24.68
CA MET A 165 10.26 12.87 -25.37
C MET A 165 10.94 13.04 -26.73
N VAL A 166 12.25 12.88 -26.81
CA VAL A 166 12.99 12.94 -28.10
C VAL A 166 12.56 11.82 -29.05
N SER A 167 12.13 10.67 -28.51
CA SER A 167 11.60 9.53 -29.30
C SER A 167 10.17 9.72 -29.80
N GLY A 168 9.53 10.85 -29.50
CA GLY A 168 8.20 11.19 -30.02
C GLY A 168 7.03 10.73 -29.12
N PHE A 169 7.27 10.43 -27.84
CA PHE A 169 6.21 10.23 -26.86
C PHE A 169 5.80 11.59 -26.28
N ASP A 170 4.70 12.15 -26.73
CA ASP A 170 4.27 13.49 -26.31
C ASP A 170 3.80 13.57 -24.86
N LYS A 171 3.32 12.48 -24.28
CA LYS A 171 2.88 12.38 -22.88
C LYS A 171 3.28 11.03 -22.30
N TYR A 172 4.20 11.08 -21.37
CA TYR A 172 4.73 9.92 -20.65
C TYR A 172 4.40 10.03 -19.17
N TYR A 173 4.14 8.89 -18.52
CA TYR A 173 4.20 8.77 -17.05
C TYR A 173 4.69 7.42 -16.60
N GLN A 174 5.10 7.35 -15.35
CA GLN A 174 5.24 6.10 -14.59
C GLN A 174 5.11 6.36 -13.09
N ILE A 175 4.79 5.32 -12.34
CA ILE A 175 4.98 5.31 -10.89
C ILE A 175 6.37 4.72 -10.65
N ALA A 176 7.37 5.58 -10.62
CA ALA A 176 8.78 5.24 -10.65
C ALA A 176 9.31 4.89 -9.26
N PRO A 177 9.98 3.73 -9.07
CA PRO A 177 10.83 3.52 -7.90
C PRO A 177 12.05 4.42 -7.97
N CYS A 178 12.29 5.16 -6.90
CA CYS A 178 13.40 6.10 -6.77
C CYS A 178 14.23 5.77 -5.54
N PHE A 179 15.56 5.92 -5.67
CA PHE A 179 16.52 5.52 -4.66
C PHE A 179 17.49 6.67 -4.38
N ARG A 180 17.62 7.07 -3.12
CA ARG A 180 18.55 8.13 -2.71
C ARG A 180 19.24 7.70 -1.42
N ASP A 181 20.58 7.58 -1.46
CA ASP A 181 21.38 7.26 -0.29
C ASP A 181 21.61 8.55 0.52
N GLU A 182 20.59 8.92 1.25
CA GLU A 182 20.56 10.07 2.14
C GLU A 182 20.35 9.62 3.58
N ASP A 183 20.76 10.46 4.53
CA ASP A 183 20.54 10.16 5.96
C ASP A 183 19.05 10.09 6.26
N PRO A 184 18.56 8.96 6.81
CA PRO A 184 17.15 8.80 7.09
C PRO A 184 16.71 9.78 8.18
N ARG A 185 15.60 10.48 7.95
CA ARG A 185 14.94 11.30 8.96
C ARG A 185 13.71 10.57 9.46
N ALA A 186 13.44 10.66 10.77
CA ALA A 186 12.33 9.97 11.41
C ALA A 186 10.94 10.24 10.82
N ASP A 187 10.78 11.40 10.16
CA ASP A 187 9.53 11.90 9.57
C ASP A 187 9.44 11.75 8.06
N ARG A 188 10.44 11.13 7.41
CA ARG A 188 10.55 11.03 5.95
C ARG A 188 10.80 9.61 5.49
N ALA A 189 10.48 9.37 4.22
CA ALA A 189 10.72 8.10 3.58
C ALA A 189 12.19 7.68 3.67
N PRO A 190 12.47 6.38 3.86
CA PRO A 190 13.79 5.83 3.69
C PRO A 190 14.30 6.08 2.28
N GLY A 191 15.56 5.76 1.99
CA GLY A 191 16.19 5.99 0.69
C GLY A 191 15.50 5.38 -0.52
N GLU A 192 14.43 4.59 -0.33
CA GLU A 192 13.57 4.04 -1.38
C GLU A 192 12.15 4.61 -1.27
N PHE A 193 11.62 5.16 -2.38
CA PHE A 193 10.27 5.71 -2.46
C PHE A 193 9.73 5.65 -3.90
N TYR A 194 8.44 5.95 -4.07
CA TYR A 194 7.81 5.98 -5.38
C TYR A 194 7.38 7.39 -5.73
N GLN A 195 7.62 7.80 -6.98
CA GLN A 195 7.14 9.07 -7.54
C GLN A 195 6.14 8.81 -8.65
N LEU A 196 5.05 9.60 -8.69
CA LEU A 196 4.37 9.83 -9.95
C LEU A 196 5.25 10.75 -10.77
N ASP A 197 5.98 10.18 -11.71
CA ASP A 197 6.81 10.91 -12.66
C ASP A 197 6.09 11.02 -14.00
N PHE A 198 6.04 12.19 -14.59
CA PHE A 198 5.45 12.41 -15.91
C PHE A 198 6.11 13.55 -16.65
N GLU A 199 6.02 13.50 -17.97
CA GLU A 199 6.58 14.51 -18.87
C GLU A 199 5.62 14.78 -20.02
N MET A 200 5.59 16.04 -20.49
CA MET A 200 4.72 16.49 -21.56
C MET A 200 5.50 17.34 -22.55
N SER A 201 5.38 17.04 -23.85
CA SER A 201 5.89 17.89 -24.93
C SER A 201 4.98 19.11 -25.12
N PHE A 202 5.54 20.21 -25.60
CA PHE A 202 4.82 21.44 -25.96
C PHE A 202 3.96 22.03 -24.84
N ALA A 203 4.34 21.83 -23.57
CA ALA A 203 3.62 22.24 -22.38
C ALA A 203 4.26 23.42 -21.68
N GLU A 204 3.45 24.27 -21.09
CA GLU A 204 3.85 25.35 -20.19
C GLU A 204 3.58 24.93 -18.72
N GLN A 205 4.11 25.67 -17.77
CA GLN A 205 3.91 25.43 -16.33
C GLN A 205 2.42 25.24 -15.96
N LYS A 206 1.54 26.08 -16.56
CA LYS A 206 0.10 26.00 -16.29
C LYS A 206 -0.52 24.65 -16.67
N ASP A 207 0.00 24.02 -17.75
CA ASP A 207 -0.51 22.74 -18.25
C ASP A 207 -0.13 21.60 -17.29
N VAL A 208 1.11 21.60 -16.77
CA VAL A 208 1.56 20.67 -15.74
C VAL A 208 0.75 20.82 -14.45
N LEU A 209 0.54 22.05 -14.00
CA LEU A 209 -0.25 22.34 -12.81
C LEU A 209 -1.72 21.89 -12.98
N SER A 210 -2.30 22.03 -14.17
CA SER A 210 -3.67 21.57 -14.46
C SER A 210 -3.80 20.05 -14.35
N VAL A 211 -2.82 19.30 -14.86
CA VAL A 211 -2.78 17.83 -14.71
C VAL A 211 -2.73 17.42 -13.24
N LEU A 212 -1.83 18.02 -12.46
CA LEU A 212 -1.69 17.73 -11.03
C LEU A 212 -2.97 18.06 -10.26
N GLU A 213 -3.59 19.20 -10.55
CA GLU A 213 -4.81 19.65 -9.89
C GLU A 213 -5.99 18.70 -10.13
N ASP A 214 -6.12 18.20 -11.35
CA ASP A 214 -7.15 17.21 -11.72
C ASP A 214 -6.93 15.87 -11.00
N ILE A 215 -5.67 15.41 -10.94
CA ILE A 215 -5.29 14.18 -10.22
C ILE A 215 -5.59 14.32 -8.72
N PHE A 216 -5.10 15.37 -8.07
CA PHE A 216 -5.31 15.58 -6.64
C PHE A 216 -6.79 15.73 -6.29
N THR A 217 -7.53 16.53 -7.06
CA THR A 217 -8.98 16.69 -6.87
C THR A 217 -9.70 15.35 -6.95
N THR A 218 -9.34 14.51 -7.92
CA THR A 218 -9.91 13.18 -8.09
C THR A 218 -9.60 12.26 -6.91
N ILE A 219 -8.34 12.24 -6.45
CA ILE A 219 -7.90 11.41 -5.32
C ILE A 219 -8.64 11.83 -4.03
N PHE A 220 -8.65 13.11 -3.71
CA PHE A 220 -9.30 13.59 -2.48
C PHE A 220 -10.79 13.34 -2.48
N LYS A 221 -11.50 13.60 -3.58
CA LYS A 221 -12.94 13.33 -3.68
C LYS A 221 -13.28 11.85 -3.55
N LYS A 222 -12.43 10.95 -4.07
CA LYS A 222 -12.72 9.53 -4.12
C LYS A 222 -12.31 8.79 -2.85
N HIS A 223 -11.20 9.19 -2.23
CA HIS A 223 -10.55 8.41 -1.17
C HIS A 223 -10.55 9.07 0.19
N THR A 224 -11.11 10.28 0.31
CA THR A 224 -11.20 10.96 1.60
C THR A 224 -12.58 11.59 1.81
N ASN A 225 -12.91 11.86 3.07
CA ASN A 225 -14.07 12.65 3.45
C ASN A 225 -13.74 14.14 3.61
N TRP A 226 -12.55 14.57 3.19
CA TRP A 226 -12.11 15.95 3.34
C TRP A 226 -12.80 16.85 2.31
N LYS A 227 -13.19 18.01 2.77
CA LYS A 227 -13.75 19.04 1.89
C LYS A 227 -12.59 19.78 1.22
N ILE A 228 -12.60 19.79 -0.12
CA ILE A 228 -11.72 20.66 -0.88
C ILE A 228 -12.30 22.06 -0.82
N THR A 229 -11.53 23.04 -0.30
CA THR A 229 -12.01 24.41 -0.07
C THR A 229 -12.12 25.20 -1.35
N ASP A 230 -11.10 25.14 -2.20
CA ASP A 230 -11.02 25.89 -3.44
C ASP A 230 -10.53 25.00 -4.61
N THR A 231 -11.13 25.19 -5.79
CA THR A 231 -10.66 24.68 -7.09
C THR A 231 -10.89 25.75 -8.14
N PRO A 232 -9.86 26.16 -8.89
CA PRO A 232 -8.47 25.71 -8.87
C PRO A 232 -7.76 26.03 -7.54
N PHE A 233 -6.76 25.20 -7.18
CA PHE A 233 -5.97 25.39 -5.97
C PHE A 233 -5.24 26.74 -5.99
N PRO A 234 -5.17 27.46 -4.85
CA PRO A 234 -4.48 28.74 -4.80
C PRO A 234 -3.00 28.59 -5.14
N ARG A 235 -2.50 29.50 -5.96
CA ARG A 235 -1.08 29.58 -6.30
C ARG A 235 -0.37 30.42 -5.25
N ILE A 236 0.48 29.80 -4.47
CA ILE A 236 1.30 30.46 -3.45
C ILE A 236 2.65 30.78 -4.09
N PRO A 237 3.08 32.07 -4.14
CA PRO A 237 4.36 32.48 -4.72
C PRO A 237 5.56 32.00 -3.91
#